data_fea41ba5958425b9b8552fb6c0fec454
#
_entry.id   fea41ba5958425b9b8552fb6c0fec454
#
_cell.length_a   1.000
_cell.length_b   1.000
_cell.length_c   1.000
_cell.angle_alpha   90.00
_cell.angle_beta   90.00
_cell.angle_gamma   90.00
#
_symmetry.space_group_name_H-M   'P 1'
#
loop_
_entity.id
_entity.type
_entity.pdbx_description
1 polymer ?
#
loop_
_entity_poly.entity_id
_entity_poly.type
_entity_poly.pdbx_seq_one_letter_code
_entity_poly.pdbx_strand_id
1 'polypeptide(L)'
;MQIEFSNNTIFLYGEFDYKITASQLKKLSSLLAKKNTSLDLKGLKSLDYAGAYFLKEHFKGYNIVGASGNISRILDFVDFKSYELPKSVELSLIERLGMFLLSAKAEGIAIISFIGQVLIMILDSLMRPWRIRLKELSNHIISAGISAIFIVGLTAFLIGIVLAYQGAVMLERFGASVLVVDIMGIITLREIAPLIASIVVAGRSASSFTAQIGVMKITEELYAMETMGFAPFRFVVMPRILALIFVMPVVILCADFISLFGQAFVCNWYLGLDFESYLNRFSANVDMRHFWVGLVKAPIFGALIATIGCLRGYEVDGSTESVGKLTTKSVVNAIFWIIALDAVFSVIFTELQI
;
A
#
# COMPACT_ATOMS: atom_id res chain seq x y z
N MET A 1 13.74 -31.55 31.61
CA MET A 1 14.84 -32.47 31.25
C MET A 1 16.04 -32.26 32.17
N GLN A 2 16.68 -33.35 32.68
CA GLN A 2 17.95 -33.30 33.42
C GLN A 2 19.04 -33.93 32.54
N ILE A 3 20.22 -33.31 32.53
CA ILE A 3 21.37 -33.77 31.72
C ILE A 3 22.51 -34.05 32.66
N GLU A 4 22.98 -35.34 32.70
CA GLU A 4 24.14 -35.77 33.46
C GLU A 4 25.22 -36.29 32.49
N PHE A 5 26.47 -35.99 32.80
CA PHE A 5 27.62 -36.45 32.02
C PHE A 5 28.60 -37.17 32.94
N SER A 6 28.76 -38.47 32.75
CA SER A 6 29.69 -39.32 33.52
C SER A 6 30.29 -40.41 32.63
N ASN A 7 31.55 -40.72 32.85
CA ASN A 7 32.26 -41.81 32.12
C ASN A 7 32.08 -41.78 30.60
N ASN A 8 32.19 -40.59 29.98
CA ASN A 8 32.02 -40.40 28.56
C ASN A 8 30.60 -40.73 28.03
N THR A 9 29.62 -40.87 28.93
CA THR A 9 28.23 -41.15 28.59
C THR A 9 27.36 -39.95 29.00
N ILE A 10 26.48 -39.54 28.10
CA ILE A 10 25.47 -38.49 28.33
C ILE A 10 24.16 -39.17 28.70
N PHE A 11 23.69 -38.94 29.92
CA PHE A 11 22.43 -39.49 30.41
C PHE A 11 21.37 -38.41 30.30
N LEU A 12 20.23 -38.75 29.66
CA LEU A 12 19.07 -37.83 29.57
C LEU A 12 17.91 -38.41 30.38
N TYR A 13 17.36 -37.60 31.30
CA TYR A 13 16.25 -37.96 32.15
C TYR A 13 15.07 -37.01 31.95
N GLY A 14 13.85 -37.56 31.99
CA GLY A 14 12.61 -36.80 31.93
C GLY A 14 12.02 -36.68 30.53
N GLU A 15 11.45 -35.54 30.21
CA GLU A 15 10.76 -35.30 28.93
C GLU A 15 11.62 -34.36 28.06
N PHE A 16 11.81 -34.72 26.78
CA PHE A 16 12.46 -33.90 25.79
C PHE A 16 11.42 -33.40 24.79
N ASP A 17 10.84 -32.27 25.08
CA ASP A 17 9.79 -31.62 24.30
C ASP A 17 10.14 -30.17 24.01
N TYR A 18 9.27 -29.47 23.26
CA TYR A 18 9.42 -28.05 22.87
C TYR A 18 9.53 -27.08 24.07
N LYS A 19 9.26 -27.52 25.30
CA LYS A 19 9.32 -26.65 26.52
C LYS A 19 10.74 -26.51 27.09
N ILE A 20 11.73 -27.08 26.45
CA ILE A 20 13.13 -27.01 26.91
C ILE A 20 13.66 -25.59 26.77
N THR A 21 14.38 -25.12 27.78
CA THR A 21 15.01 -23.80 27.79
C THR A 21 16.22 -23.73 26.87
N ALA A 22 16.41 -22.58 26.23
CA ALA A 22 17.55 -22.34 25.32
C ALA A 22 18.92 -22.59 26.00
N SER A 23 19.03 -22.38 27.32
CA SER A 23 20.25 -22.65 28.12
C SER A 23 20.51 -24.16 28.20
N GLN A 24 19.49 -24.99 28.37
CA GLN A 24 19.62 -26.45 28.40
C GLN A 24 20.00 -27.00 27.02
N LEU A 25 19.38 -26.49 25.93
CA LEU A 25 19.75 -26.85 24.56
C LEU A 25 21.20 -26.51 24.24
N LYS A 26 21.68 -25.34 24.64
CA LYS A 26 23.07 -24.93 24.44
C LYS A 26 24.06 -25.80 25.22
N LYS A 27 23.72 -26.19 26.44
CA LYS A 27 24.52 -27.14 27.24
C LYS A 27 24.54 -28.53 26.60
N LEU A 28 23.38 -29.00 26.13
CA LEU A 28 23.26 -30.32 25.48
C LEU A 28 24.05 -30.33 24.17
N SER A 29 23.92 -29.30 23.31
CA SER A 29 24.68 -29.25 22.04
C SER A 29 26.19 -29.29 22.22
N SER A 30 26.71 -28.61 23.25
CA SER A 30 28.13 -28.62 23.57
C SER A 30 28.65 -30.00 24.04
N LEU A 31 27.78 -30.78 24.68
CA LEU A 31 28.11 -32.16 25.11
C LEU A 31 28.00 -33.14 23.96
N LEU A 32 26.95 -33.03 23.14
CA LEU A 32 26.71 -33.88 21.98
C LEU A 32 27.77 -33.72 20.88
N ALA A 33 28.41 -32.58 20.78
CA ALA A 33 29.47 -32.29 19.80
C ALA A 33 30.82 -33.00 20.13
N LYS A 34 30.99 -33.57 21.33
CA LYS A 34 32.22 -34.26 21.70
C LYS A 34 32.32 -35.62 20.98
N LYS A 35 33.44 -35.86 20.30
CA LYS A 35 33.78 -37.18 19.72
C LYS A 35 34.07 -38.15 20.85
N ASN A 36 33.71 -39.41 20.71
CA ASN A 36 33.86 -40.53 21.69
C ASN A 36 32.89 -40.46 22.90
N THR A 37 31.70 -39.95 22.72
CA THR A 37 30.64 -40.02 23.74
C THR A 37 29.56 -40.99 23.33
N SER A 38 28.96 -41.68 24.30
CA SER A 38 27.72 -42.45 24.11
C SER A 38 26.55 -41.71 24.71
N LEU A 39 25.35 -41.95 24.16
CA LEU A 39 24.12 -41.31 24.61
C LEU A 39 23.20 -42.39 25.21
N ASP A 40 22.87 -42.28 26.50
CA ASP A 40 21.92 -43.18 27.16
C ASP A 40 20.56 -42.51 27.32
N LEU A 41 19.54 -43.11 26.70
CA LEU A 41 18.15 -42.62 26.68
C LEU A 41 17.23 -43.41 27.60
N LYS A 42 17.75 -44.34 28.46
CA LYS A 42 16.92 -45.15 29.37
C LYS A 42 16.07 -44.30 30.31
N GLY A 43 16.56 -43.12 30.71
CA GLY A 43 15.86 -42.23 31.61
C GLY A 43 14.87 -41.29 30.96
N LEU A 44 14.78 -41.32 29.60
CA LEU A 44 13.90 -40.42 28.86
C LEU A 44 12.48 -41.01 28.82
N LYS A 45 11.49 -40.23 29.29
CA LYS A 45 10.08 -40.65 29.30
C LYS A 45 9.37 -40.38 27.97
N SER A 46 9.66 -39.25 27.34
CA SER A 46 9.10 -38.86 26.03
C SER A 46 10.11 -38.06 25.21
N LEU A 47 10.04 -38.21 23.91
CA LEU A 47 10.84 -37.53 22.92
C LEU A 47 9.89 -37.02 21.83
N ASP A 48 9.94 -35.72 21.52
CA ASP A 48 9.22 -35.18 20.38
C ASP A 48 10.09 -35.19 19.11
N TYR A 49 9.48 -34.88 17.96
CA TYR A 49 10.20 -34.84 16.68
C TYR A 49 11.28 -33.77 16.61
N ALA A 50 11.05 -32.60 17.27
CA ALA A 50 12.04 -31.53 17.32
C ALA A 50 13.27 -31.94 18.16
N GLY A 51 13.04 -32.59 19.30
CA GLY A 51 14.10 -33.15 20.14
C GLY A 51 14.88 -34.28 19.45
N ALA A 52 14.22 -35.17 18.73
CA ALA A 52 14.86 -36.22 17.96
C ALA A 52 15.73 -35.63 16.82
N TYR A 53 15.23 -34.63 16.12
CA TYR A 53 16.02 -33.90 15.13
C TYR A 53 17.26 -33.25 15.73
N PHE A 54 17.09 -32.55 16.85
CA PHE A 54 18.19 -31.92 17.56
C PHE A 54 19.26 -32.91 18.02
N LEU A 55 18.86 -34.07 18.57
CA LEU A 55 19.78 -35.13 18.94
C LEU A 55 20.56 -35.65 17.74
N LYS A 56 19.90 -35.99 16.64
CA LYS A 56 20.53 -36.51 15.42
C LYS A 56 21.47 -35.50 14.76
N GLU A 57 21.12 -34.25 14.74
CA GLU A 57 21.92 -33.17 14.12
C GLU A 57 23.21 -32.90 14.90
N HIS A 58 23.14 -32.89 16.23
CA HIS A 58 24.27 -32.49 17.07
C HIS A 58 25.09 -33.65 17.62
N PHE A 59 24.55 -34.89 17.60
CA PHE A 59 25.27 -36.03 18.15
C PHE A 59 26.33 -36.57 17.20
N LYS A 60 27.62 -36.38 17.61
CA LYS A 60 28.81 -36.87 16.90
C LYS A 60 29.48 -38.09 17.58
N GLY A 61 28.78 -38.73 18.51
CA GLY A 61 29.24 -39.87 19.25
C GLY A 61 29.05 -41.21 18.53
N TYR A 62 29.49 -42.31 19.17
CA TYR A 62 29.49 -43.65 18.54
C TYR A 62 28.20 -44.43 18.69
N ASN A 63 27.46 -44.25 19.78
CA ASN A 63 26.35 -45.16 20.07
C ASN A 63 25.24 -44.49 20.88
N ILE A 64 23.99 -44.79 20.51
CA ILE A 64 22.79 -44.45 21.30
C ILE A 64 22.30 -45.71 21.95
N VAL A 65 22.26 -45.75 23.30
CA VAL A 65 21.90 -46.92 24.10
C VAL A 65 20.61 -46.65 24.85
N GLY A 66 19.78 -47.66 25.00
CA GLY A 66 18.63 -47.60 25.93
C GLY A 66 17.40 -46.85 25.46
N ALA A 67 17.25 -46.63 24.17
CA ALA A 67 16.01 -46.04 23.62
C ALA A 67 14.83 -47.02 23.81
N SER A 68 13.74 -46.54 24.44
CA SER A 68 12.48 -47.30 24.49
C SER A 68 11.89 -47.45 23.09
N GLY A 69 11.03 -48.48 22.86
CA GLY A 69 10.50 -48.75 21.52
C GLY A 69 9.82 -47.57 20.83
N ASN A 70 9.19 -46.65 21.58
CA ASN A 70 8.62 -45.44 21.02
C ASN A 70 9.69 -44.40 20.65
N ILE A 71 10.73 -44.24 21.47
CA ILE A 71 11.83 -43.33 21.23
C ILE A 71 12.65 -43.77 20.03
N SER A 72 12.91 -45.12 19.92
CA SER A 72 13.59 -45.69 18.76
C SER A 72 12.83 -45.40 17.45
N ARG A 73 11.50 -45.64 17.45
CA ARG A 73 10.67 -45.31 16.26
C ARG A 73 10.75 -43.86 15.86
N ILE A 74 10.70 -42.91 16.82
CA ILE A 74 10.81 -41.50 16.54
C ILE A 74 12.20 -41.13 15.98
N LEU A 75 13.25 -41.71 16.54
CA LEU A 75 14.62 -41.53 16.04
C LEU A 75 14.80 -42.12 14.63
N ASP A 76 14.21 -43.28 14.34
CA ASP A 76 14.25 -43.90 13.01
C ASP A 76 13.45 -43.10 11.98
N PHE A 77 12.32 -42.51 12.41
CA PHE A 77 11.48 -41.68 11.54
C PHE A 77 12.16 -40.34 11.15
N VAL A 78 13.07 -39.85 11.99
CA VAL A 78 13.87 -38.63 11.74
C VAL A 78 15.14 -38.98 10.92
N ASP A 79 15.09 -39.95 10.03
CA ASP A 79 16.21 -40.25 9.12
C ASP A 79 16.17 -39.22 7.95
N PHE A 80 16.63 -38.01 8.24
CA PHE A 80 16.85 -37.04 7.21
C PHE A 80 18.08 -37.42 6.39
N LYS A 81 17.88 -37.86 5.16
CA LYS A 81 18.83 -37.53 4.10
C LYS A 81 19.06 -36.04 4.22
N SER A 82 20.29 -35.62 4.48
CA SER A 82 20.64 -34.20 4.44
C SER A 82 20.15 -33.63 3.11
N TYR A 83 19.01 -32.96 3.16
CA TYR A 83 18.59 -32.18 2.01
C TYR A 83 19.61 -31.03 1.93
N GLU A 84 20.60 -31.18 1.08
CA GLU A 84 21.44 -30.09 0.70
C GLU A 84 20.47 -29.05 0.10
N LEU A 85 20.19 -27.99 0.85
CA LEU A 85 19.52 -26.83 0.30
C LEU A 85 20.24 -26.49 -1.00
N PRO A 86 19.55 -26.40 -2.13
CA PRO A 86 20.21 -26.05 -3.38
C PRO A 86 21.00 -24.79 -3.12
N LYS A 87 22.30 -24.83 -3.33
CA LYS A 87 23.19 -23.68 -3.18
C LYS A 87 22.54 -22.55 -3.96
N SER A 88 22.31 -21.43 -3.31
CA SER A 88 21.80 -20.23 -3.99
C SER A 88 22.73 -19.97 -5.17
N VAL A 89 22.24 -20.21 -6.38
CA VAL A 89 22.99 -19.94 -7.59
C VAL A 89 23.21 -18.43 -7.59
N GLU A 90 24.47 -18.01 -7.45
CA GLU A 90 24.83 -16.61 -7.61
C GLU A 90 24.59 -16.24 -9.07
N LEU A 91 23.48 -15.58 -9.31
CA LEU A 91 23.08 -15.14 -10.64
C LEU A 91 24.09 -14.13 -11.18
N SER A 92 24.53 -14.32 -12.39
CA SER A 92 25.34 -13.37 -13.14
C SER A 92 24.63 -12.01 -13.25
N LEU A 93 25.37 -10.90 -13.39
CA LEU A 93 24.79 -9.57 -13.58
C LEU A 93 23.81 -9.52 -14.76
N ILE A 94 24.12 -10.26 -15.84
CA ILE A 94 23.26 -10.35 -17.02
C ILE A 94 21.95 -11.09 -16.71
N GLU A 95 22.01 -12.15 -15.94
CA GLU A 95 20.81 -12.91 -15.53
C GLU A 95 19.94 -12.09 -14.58
N ARG A 96 20.54 -11.33 -13.64
CA ARG A 96 19.80 -10.38 -12.78
C ARG A 96 19.11 -9.30 -13.57
N LEU A 97 19.79 -8.73 -14.58
CA LEU A 97 19.20 -7.74 -15.47
C LEU A 97 18.08 -8.37 -16.31
N GLY A 98 18.29 -9.58 -16.85
CA GLY A 98 17.27 -10.32 -17.60
C GLY A 98 16.02 -10.60 -16.77
N MET A 99 16.17 -11.06 -15.52
CA MET A 99 15.03 -11.29 -14.62
C MET A 99 14.32 -9.97 -14.26
N PHE A 100 15.06 -8.88 -14.02
CA PHE A 100 14.47 -7.57 -13.78
C PHE A 100 13.63 -7.11 -14.97
N LEU A 101 14.14 -7.23 -16.19
CA LEU A 101 13.40 -6.86 -17.41
C LEU A 101 12.16 -7.74 -17.63
N LEU A 102 12.26 -9.04 -17.38
CA LEU A 102 11.14 -9.96 -17.48
C LEU A 102 10.06 -9.68 -16.44
N SER A 103 10.47 -9.41 -15.18
CA SER A 103 9.51 -9.04 -14.12
C SER A 103 8.84 -7.70 -14.40
N ALA A 104 9.60 -6.70 -14.89
CA ALA A 104 9.05 -5.40 -15.27
C ALA A 104 8.06 -5.53 -16.45
N LYS A 105 8.37 -6.39 -17.44
CA LYS A 105 7.45 -6.69 -18.54
C LYS A 105 6.16 -7.35 -18.04
N ALA A 106 6.28 -8.35 -17.17
CA ALA A 106 5.11 -9.04 -16.59
C ALA A 106 4.23 -8.07 -15.77
N GLU A 107 4.86 -7.24 -14.94
CA GLU A 107 4.16 -6.18 -14.18
C GLU A 107 3.46 -5.19 -15.13
N GLY A 108 4.13 -4.75 -16.19
CA GLY A 108 3.55 -3.87 -17.21
C GLY A 108 2.33 -4.47 -17.91
N ILE A 109 2.40 -5.73 -18.31
CA ILE A 109 1.26 -6.43 -18.94
C ILE A 109 0.09 -6.56 -17.95
N ALA A 110 0.35 -6.88 -16.69
CA ALA A 110 -0.68 -6.98 -15.65
C ALA A 110 -1.39 -5.63 -15.42
N ILE A 111 -0.63 -4.53 -15.37
CA ILE A 111 -1.16 -3.17 -15.24
C ILE A 111 -2.05 -2.82 -16.44
N ILE A 112 -1.56 -3.03 -17.67
CA ILE A 112 -2.32 -2.73 -18.89
C ILE A 112 -3.60 -3.56 -18.96
N SER A 113 -3.52 -4.85 -18.61
CA SER A 113 -4.68 -5.75 -18.58
C SER A 113 -5.72 -5.27 -17.55
N PHE A 114 -5.27 -4.87 -16.36
CA PHE A 114 -6.16 -4.35 -15.32
C PHE A 114 -6.83 -3.03 -15.76
N ILE A 115 -6.07 -2.11 -16.34
CA ILE A 115 -6.62 -0.86 -16.89
C ILE A 115 -7.63 -1.15 -17.99
N GLY A 116 -7.33 -2.09 -18.88
CA GLY A 116 -8.26 -2.52 -19.93
C GLY A 116 -9.58 -3.06 -19.36
N GLN A 117 -9.51 -3.88 -18.31
CA GLN A 117 -10.71 -4.37 -17.61
C GLN A 117 -11.51 -3.23 -16.97
N VAL A 118 -10.82 -2.26 -16.34
CA VAL A 118 -11.45 -1.06 -15.76
C VAL A 118 -12.17 -0.24 -16.83
N LEU A 119 -11.53 0.01 -17.96
CA LEU A 119 -12.13 0.78 -19.07
C LEU A 119 -13.37 0.10 -19.64
N ILE A 120 -13.28 -1.21 -19.92
CA ILE A 120 -14.43 -1.98 -20.39
C ILE A 120 -15.60 -1.91 -19.39
N MET A 121 -15.28 -1.98 -18.10
CA MET A 121 -16.27 -1.93 -17.04
C MET A 121 -16.91 -0.55 -16.86
N ILE A 122 -16.15 0.54 -16.99
CA ILE A 122 -16.68 1.89 -16.99
C ILE A 122 -17.64 2.06 -18.19
N LEU A 123 -17.26 1.58 -19.37
CA LEU A 123 -18.12 1.62 -20.55
C LEU A 123 -19.39 0.79 -20.36
N ASP A 124 -19.31 -0.45 -19.82
CA ASP A 124 -20.51 -1.27 -19.52
C ASP A 124 -21.41 -0.57 -18.49
N SER A 125 -20.82 0.13 -17.51
CA SER A 125 -21.57 0.87 -16.51
C SER A 125 -22.31 2.08 -17.08
N LEU A 126 -21.70 2.78 -18.03
CA LEU A 126 -22.34 3.89 -18.75
C LEU A 126 -23.47 3.40 -19.63
N MET A 127 -23.30 2.25 -20.30
CA MET A 127 -24.32 1.66 -21.16
C MET A 127 -25.46 0.99 -20.38
N ARG A 128 -25.22 0.53 -19.14
CA ARG A 128 -26.16 -0.23 -18.32
C ARG A 128 -26.21 0.27 -16.87
N PRO A 129 -26.66 1.53 -16.63
CA PRO A 129 -26.59 2.17 -15.31
C PRO A 129 -27.43 1.44 -14.24
N TRP A 130 -28.50 0.72 -14.63
CA TRP A 130 -29.31 -0.08 -13.68
C TRP A 130 -28.58 -1.27 -13.07
N ARG A 131 -27.37 -1.61 -13.56
CA ARG A 131 -26.53 -2.66 -12.97
C ARG A 131 -25.61 -2.14 -11.87
N ILE A 132 -25.54 -0.82 -11.69
CA ILE A 132 -24.74 -0.20 -10.63
C ILE A 132 -25.41 -0.42 -9.29
N ARG A 133 -24.67 -0.93 -8.32
CA ARG A 133 -25.13 -1.13 -6.94
C ARG A 133 -25.06 0.19 -6.18
N LEU A 134 -26.15 0.97 -6.21
CA LEU A 134 -26.22 2.30 -5.61
C LEU A 134 -25.87 2.31 -4.12
N LYS A 135 -26.23 1.27 -3.38
CA LYS A 135 -25.93 1.14 -1.95
C LYS A 135 -24.42 1.07 -1.69
N GLU A 136 -23.70 0.23 -2.44
CA GLU A 136 -22.25 0.10 -2.32
C GLU A 136 -21.54 1.37 -2.79
N LEU A 137 -22.01 1.94 -3.90
CA LEU A 137 -21.52 3.21 -4.44
C LEU A 137 -21.66 4.33 -3.39
N SER A 138 -22.82 4.48 -2.77
CA SER A 138 -23.08 5.47 -1.71
C SER A 138 -22.16 5.28 -0.51
N ASN A 139 -21.96 4.06 -0.06
CA ASN A 139 -21.05 3.76 1.05
C ASN A 139 -19.61 4.19 0.73
N HIS A 140 -19.14 3.92 -0.49
CA HIS A 140 -17.80 4.32 -0.90
C HIS A 140 -17.69 5.84 -1.12
N ILE A 141 -18.73 6.51 -1.61
CA ILE A 141 -18.79 7.98 -1.70
C ILE A 141 -18.62 8.61 -0.31
N ILE A 142 -19.35 8.11 0.68
CA ILE A 142 -19.27 8.64 2.05
C ILE A 142 -17.89 8.36 2.65
N SER A 143 -17.40 7.13 2.55
CA SER A 143 -16.17 6.71 3.22
C SER A 143 -14.91 7.29 2.56
N ALA A 144 -14.86 7.38 1.23
CA ALA A 144 -13.68 7.87 0.50
C ALA A 144 -13.72 9.39 0.27
N GLY A 145 -14.92 9.97 0.12
CA GLY A 145 -15.09 11.37 -0.23
C GLY A 145 -15.35 12.29 0.96
N ILE A 146 -16.52 12.15 1.59
CA ILE A 146 -16.95 13.10 2.63
C ILE A 146 -15.95 13.17 3.78
N SER A 147 -15.43 12.02 4.19
CA SER A 147 -14.44 11.96 5.26
C SER A 147 -13.05 12.52 4.87
N ALA A 148 -12.78 12.75 3.58
CA ALA A 148 -11.56 13.41 3.13
C ALA A 148 -11.70 14.94 3.07
N ILE A 149 -12.92 15.48 2.96
CA ILE A 149 -13.18 16.92 2.77
C ILE A 149 -12.53 17.77 3.86
N PHE A 150 -12.59 17.33 5.13
CA PHE A 150 -12.00 18.09 6.22
C PHE A 150 -10.48 18.25 6.08
N ILE A 151 -9.77 17.17 5.78
CA ILE A 151 -8.30 17.20 5.63
C ILE A 151 -7.91 17.95 4.36
N VAL A 152 -8.63 17.71 3.25
CA VAL A 152 -8.43 18.42 2.00
C VAL A 152 -8.70 19.92 2.18
N GLY A 153 -9.78 20.29 2.87
CA GLY A 153 -10.11 21.67 3.14
C GLY A 153 -9.04 22.37 3.98
N LEU A 154 -8.58 21.73 5.07
CA LEU A 154 -7.53 22.32 5.90
C LEU A 154 -6.23 22.51 5.11
N THR A 155 -5.81 21.52 4.34
CA THR A 155 -4.60 21.63 3.50
C THR A 155 -4.75 22.67 2.41
N ALA A 156 -5.89 22.76 1.74
CA ALA A 156 -6.20 23.76 0.71
C ALA A 156 -6.19 25.18 1.29
N PHE A 157 -6.76 25.37 2.49
CA PHE A 157 -6.74 26.64 3.19
C PHE A 157 -5.31 27.13 3.48
N LEU A 158 -4.48 26.24 4.07
CA LEU A 158 -3.09 26.57 4.39
C LEU A 158 -2.26 26.89 3.14
N ILE A 159 -2.48 26.13 2.07
CA ILE A 159 -1.78 26.37 0.80
C ILE A 159 -2.27 27.68 0.17
N GLY A 160 -3.56 27.99 0.22
CA GLY A 160 -4.08 29.29 -0.20
C GLY A 160 -3.41 30.47 0.51
N ILE A 161 -3.25 30.37 1.83
CA ILE A 161 -2.51 31.35 2.64
C ILE A 161 -1.07 31.50 2.14
N VAL A 162 -0.35 30.39 1.99
CA VAL A 162 1.06 30.41 1.59
C VAL A 162 1.24 31.02 0.19
N LEU A 163 0.41 30.62 -0.76
CA LEU A 163 0.47 31.14 -2.14
C LEU A 163 0.20 32.64 -2.20
N ALA A 164 -0.85 33.10 -1.51
CA ALA A 164 -1.18 34.53 -1.49
C ALA A 164 -0.09 35.36 -0.80
N TYR A 165 0.43 34.89 0.33
CA TYR A 165 1.49 35.61 1.05
C TYR A 165 2.79 35.67 0.24
N GLN A 166 3.28 34.54 -0.26
CA GLN A 166 4.52 34.52 -1.05
C GLN A 166 4.35 35.31 -2.37
N GLY A 167 3.20 35.14 -3.02
CA GLY A 167 2.87 35.89 -4.23
C GLY A 167 2.83 37.39 -3.98
N ALA A 168 2.18 37.84 -2.91
CA ALA A 168 2.11 39.26 -2.53
C ALA A 168 3.50 39.87 -2.29
N VAL A 169 4.34 39.19 -1.47
CA VAL A 169 5.72 39.63 -1.18
C VAL A 169 6.58 39.72 -2.45
N MET A 170 6.39 38.77 -3.37
CA MET A 170 7.13 38.73 -4.62
C MET A 170 6.72 39.87 -5.55
N LEU A 171 5.43 40.10 -5.70
CA LEU A 171 4.85 41.13 -6.59
C LEU A 171 4.99 42.57 -6.02
N GLU A 172 5.12 42.71 -4.70
CA GLU A 172 5.36 44.02 -4.06
C GLU A 172 6.67 44.64 -4.54
N ARG A 173 7.72 43.83 -4.79
CA ARG A 173 8.99 44.33 -5.35
C ARG A 173 8.88 44.95 -6.72
N PHE A 174 7.81 44.66 -7.45
CA PHE A 174 7.50 45.20 -8.76
C PHE A 174 6.39 46.29 -8.70
N GLY A 175 5.94 46.66 -7.50
CA GLY A 175 4.82 47.61 -7.31
C GLY A 175 3.46 47.07 -7.78
N ALA A 176 3.32 45.75 -7.92
CA ALA A 176 2.16 45.09 -8.53
C ALA A 176 1.50 44.07 -7.57
N SER A 177 1.53 44.31 -6.26
CA SER A 177 1.06 43.36 -5.23
C SER A 177 -0.38 42.89 -5.42
N VAL A 178 -1.25 43.77 -5.98
CA VAL A 178 -2.66 43.43 -6.20
C VAL A 178 -2.86 42.34 -7.29
N LEU A 179 -1.90 42.17 -8.21
CA LEU A 179 -1.93 41.09 -9.22
C LEU A 179 -1.87 39.69 -8.60
N VAL A 180 -1.56 39.55 -7.30
CA VAL A 180 -1.58 38.29 -6.60
C VAL A 180 -2.96 37.62 -6.68
N VAL A 181 -4.05 38.38 -6.63
CA VAL A 181 -5.43 37.88 -6.74
C VAL A 181 -5.62 37.15 -8.08
N ASP A 182 -5.18 37.81 -9.15
CA ASP A 182 -5.36 37.31 -10.51
C ASP A 182 -4.48 36.07 -10.76
N ILE A 183 -3.18 36.18 -10.49
CA ILE A 183 -2.20 35.13 -10.80
C ILE A 183 -2.40 33.91 -9.89
N MET A 184 -2.50 34.11 -8.56
CA MET A 184 -2.65 32.97 -7.64
C MET A 184 -4.05 32.35 -7.73
N GLY A 185 -5.08 33.14 -8.06
CA GLY A 185 -6.42 32.66 -8.34
C GLY A 185 -6.43 31.64 -9.51
N ILE A 186 -5.82 32.05 -10.64
CA ILE A 186 -5.70 31.17 -11.83
C ILE A 186 -4.92 29.91 -11.52
N ILE A 187 -3.74 30.05 -10.90
CA ILE A 187 -2.88 28.89 -10.58
C ILE A 187 -3.59 27.93 -9.62
N THR A 188 -4.32 28.48 -8.64
CA THR A 188 -5.04 27.65 -7.66
C THR A 188 -6.14 26.83 -8.32
N LEU A 189 -7.04 27.43 -9.07
CA LEU A 189 -8.16 26.75 -9.71
C LEU A 189 -7.71 25.74 -10.76
N ARG A 190 -6.67 26.10 -11.53
CA ARG A 190 -6.22 25.31 -12.66
C ARG A 190 -5.35 24.13 -12.27
N GLU A 191 -4.47 24.31 -11.28
CA GLU A 191 -3.40 23.35 -10.99
C GLU A 191 -3.37 22.94 -9.51
N ILE A 192 -3.20 23.90 -8.58
CA ILE A 192 -2.79 23.59 -7.21
C ILE A 192 -3.90 22.89 -6.41
N ALA A 193 -5.13 23.39 -6.44
CA ALA A 193 -6.21 22.80 -5.66
C ALA A 193 -6.58 21.40 -6.19
N PRO A 194 -6.73 21.13 -7.51
CA PRO A 194 -6.93 19.79 -8.03
C PRO A 194 -5.79 18.83 -7.68
N LEU A 195 -4.54 19.28 -7.80
CA LEU A 195 -3.37 18.46 -7.51
C LEU A 195 -3.31 18.07 -6.03
N ILE A 196 -3.40 19.05 -5.12
CA ILE A 196 -3.31 18.82 -3.68
C ILE A 196 -4.47 17.97 -3.17
N ALA A 197 -5.70 18.27 -3.60
CA ALA A 197 -6.87 17.47 -3.25
C ALA A 197 -6.67 16.01 -3.67
N SER A 198 -6.15 15.78 -4.88
CA SER A 198 -5.89 14.44 -5.41
C SER A 198 -4.78 13.70 -4.65
N ILE A 199 -3.70 14.39 -4.26
CA ILE A 199 -2.61 13.80 -3.45
C ILE A 199 -3.13 13.39 -2.06
N VAL A 200 -3.92 14.24 -1.40
CA VAL A 200 -4.48 13.94 -0.07
C VAL A 200 -5.45 12.76 -0.14
N VAL A 201 -6.32 12.76 -1.15
CA VAL A 201 -7.25 11.64 -1.38
C VAL A 201 -6.49 10.36 -1.74
N ALA A 202 -5.43 10.43 -2.54
CA ALA A 202 -4.59 9.26 -2.87
C ALA A 202 -3.98 8.65 -1.62
N GLY A 203 -3.39 9.46 -0.74
CA GLY A 203 -2.79 9.00 0.52
C GLY A 203 -3.76 8.19 1.37
N ARG A 204 -5.02 8.60 1.42
CA ARG A 204 -6.06 7.97 2.22
C ARG A 204 -6.78 6.83 1.48
N SER A 205 -7.33 7.13 0.30
CA SER A 205 -8.25 6.21 -0.37
C SER A 205 -7.53 5.09 -1.11
N ALA A 206 -6.38 5.36 -1.77
CA ALA A 206 -5.63 4.28 -2.41
C ALA A 206 -5.09 3.27 -1.38
N SER A 207 -4.53 3.74 -0.25
CA SER A 207 -4.06 2.86 0.82
C SER A 207 -5.20 2.05 1.44
N SER A 208 -6.35 2.69 1.71
CA SER A 208 -7.53 2.02 2.26
C SER A 208 -8.08 0.94 1.33
N PHE A 209 -8.18 1.21 0.02
CA PHE A 209 -8.64 0.23 -0.97
C PHE A 209 -7.67 -0.94 -1.10
N THR A 210 -6.36 -0.66 -1.12
CA THR A 210 -5.33 -1.71 -1.14
C THR A 210 -5.43 -2.59 0.10
N ALA A 211 -5.56 -2.00 1.29
CA ALA A 211 -5.68 -2.75 2.53
C ALA A 211 -6.95 -3.61 2.57
N GLN A 212 -8.11 -3.04 2.22
CA GLN A 212 -9.39 -3.77 2.23
C GLN A 212 -9.37 -4.95 1.26
N ILE A 213 -8.96 -4.74 0.00
CA ILE A 213 -8.91 -5.82 -1.01
C ILE A 213 -7.84 -6.85 -0.62
N GLY A 214 -6.70 -6.41 -0.10
CA GLY A 214 -5.65 -7.29 0.39
C GLY A 214 -6.10 -8.19 1.53
N VAL A 215 -6.87 -7.66 2.49
CA VAL A 215 -7.48 -8.47 3.56
C VAL A 215 -8.49 -9.45 2.97
N MET A 216 -9.41 -9.03 2.09
CA MET A 216 -10.37 -9.92 1.42
C MET A 216 -9.69 -11.05 0.65
N LYS A 217 -8.48 -10.81 0.11
CA LYS A 217 -7.68 -11.85 -0.56
C LYS A 217 -7.07 -12.83 0.43
N ILE A 218 -6.53 -12.35 1.56
CA ILE A 218 -5.94 -13.20 2.62
C ILE A 218 -6.99 -14.07 3.29
N THR A 219 -8.20 -13.51 3.52
CA THR A 219 -9.33 -14.25 4.12
C THR A 219 -10.08 -15.11 3.11
N GLU A 220 -9.58 -15.22 1.87
CA GLU A 220 -10.18 -15.99 0.77
C GLU A 220 -11.59 -15.54 0.35
N GLU A 221 -12.04 -14.35 0.80
CA GLU A 221 -13.36 -13.81 0.46
C GLU A 221 -13.53 -13.60 -1.06
N LEU A 222 -12.47 -13.18 -1.76
CA LEU A 222 -12.51 -13.00 -3.22
C LEU A 222 -12.72 -14.33 -3.94
N TYR A 223 -12.07 -15.41 -3.49
CA TYR A 223 -12.24 -16.76 -4.03
C TYR A 223 -13.62 -17.33 -3.71
N ALA A 224 -14.12 -17.07 -2.49
CA ALA A 224 -15.49 -17.46 -2.12
C ALA A 224 -16.53 -16.78 -3.00
N MET A 225 -16.35 -15.50 -3.36
CA MET A 225 -17.22 -14.80 -4.31
C MET A 225 -17.18 -15.45 -5.69
N GLU A 226 -16.00 -15.81 -6.21
CA GLU A 226 -15.84 -16.47 -7.51
C GLU A 226 -16.54 -17.82 -7.54
N THR A 227 -16.39 -18.64 -6.50
CA THR A 227 -17.05 -19.96 -6.40
C THR A 227 -18.56 -19.86 -6.33
N MET A 228 -19.10 -18.77 -5.78
CA MET A 228 -20.54 -18.46 -5.78
C MET A 228 -21.03 -17.85 -7.11
N GLY A 229 -20.17 -17.69 -8.11
CA GLY A 229 -20.52 -17.11 -9.41
C GLY A 229 -20.57 -15.58 -9.45
N PHE A 230 -20.09 -14.91 -8.41
CA PHE A 230 -19.95 -13.45 -8.39
C PHE A 230 -18.57 -13.05 -8.94
N ALA A 231 -18.55 -12.12 -9.90
CA ALA A 231 -17.29 -11.57 -10.39
C ALA A 231 -16.72 -10.52 -9.40
N PRO A 232 -15.63 -10.78 -8.65
CA PRO A 232 -15.12 -9.86 -7.62
C PRO A 232 -14.80 -8.48 -8.20
N PHE A 233 -14.31 -8.44 -9.43
CA PHE A 233 -14.01 -7.20 -10.12
C PHE A 233 -15.22 -6.26 -10.21
N ARG A 234 -16.41 -6.82 -10.50
CA ARG A 234 -17.65 -6.06 -10.61
C ARG A 234 -18.23 -5.63 -9.27
N PHE A 235 -18.06 -6.46 -8.24
CA PHE A 235 -18.66 -6.22 -6.92
C PHE A 235 -17.74 -5.42 -5.99
N VAL A 236 -16.42 -5.54 -6.15
CA VAL A 236 -15.43 -4.94 -5.26
C VAL A 236 -14.73 -3.75 -5.92
N VAL A 237 -14.26 -3.88 -7.17
CA VAL A 237 -13.46 -2.83 -7.84
C VAL A 237 -14.35 -1.70 -8.38
N MET A 238 -15.40 -2.08 -9.13
CA MET A 238 -16.25 -1.12 -9.82
C MET A 238 -16.87 -0.05 -8.91
N PRO A 239 -17.49 -0.37 -7.76
CA PRO A 239 -18.11 0.65 -6.91
C PRO A 239 -17.10 1.65 -6.36
N ARG A 240 -15.86 1.19 -6.09
CA ARG A 240 -14.77 2.06 -5.61
C ARG A 240 -14.29 3.05 -6.66
N ILE A 241 -14.12 2.57 -7.90
CA ILE A 241 -13.69 3.43 -9.01
C ILE A 241 -14.76 4.48 -9.32
N LEU A 242 -16.01 4.04 -9.48
CA LEU A 242 -17.11 4.97 -9.74
C LEU A 242 -17.31 5.97 -8.60
N ALA A 243 -17.18 5.53 -7.35
CA ALA A 243 -17.28 6.44 -6.20
C ALA A 243 -16.26 7.57 -6.26
N LEU A 244 -15.00 7.28 -6.56
CA LEU A 244 -13.98 8.32 -6.67
C LEU A 244 -14.15 9.19 -7.92
N ILE A 245 -14.60 8.64 -9.04
CA ILE A 245 -14.94 9.44 -10.24
C ILE A 245 -15.98 10.50 -9.92
N PHE A 246 -17.04 10.15 -9.18
CA PHE A 246 -18.13 11.10 -8.85
C PHE A 246 -17.79 12.02 -7.68
N VAL A 247 -16.99 11.57 -6.73
CA VAL A 247 -16.67 12.32 -5.52
C VAL A 247 -15.55 13.34 -5.74
N MET A 248 -14.56 13.01 -6.57
CA MET A 248 -13.41 13.89 -6.76
C MET A 248 -13.76 15.28 -7.26
N PRO A 249 -14.70 15.47 -8.21
CA PRO A 249 -15.14 16.81 -8.59
C PRO A 249 -15.67 17.63 -7.41
N VAL A 250 -16.43 17.01 -6.51
CA VAL A 250 -16.98 17.68 -5.32
C VAL A 250 -15.86 18.05 -4.34
N VAL A 251 -14.90 17.15 -4.12
CA VAL A 251 -13.76 17.39 -3.22
C VAL A 251 -12.87 18.51 -3.75
N ILE A 252 -12.60 18.54 -5.06
CA ILE A 252 -11.80 19.59 -5.69
C ILE A 252 -12.55 20.94 -5.62
N LEU A 253 -13.84 20.94 -5.91
CA LEU A 253 -14.67 22.15 -5.77
C LEU A 253 -14.60 22.71 -4.34
N CYS A 254 -14.69 21.87 -3.31
CA CYS A 254 -14.49 22.30 -1.92
C CYS A 254 -13.08 22.83 -1.68
N ALA A 255 -12.05 22.22 -2.26
CA ALA A 255 -10.67 22.66 -2.13
C ALA A 255 -10.45 24.03 -2.78
N ASP A 256 -11.02 24.26 -3.96
CA ASP A 256 -10.98 25.53 -4.67
C ASP A 256 -11.54 26.65 -3.81
N PHE A 257 -12.78 26.50 -3.33
CA PHE A 257 -13.42 27.50 -2.50
C PHE A 257 -12.65 27.80 -1.21
N ILE A 258 -12.20 26.77 -0.52
CA ILE A 258 -11.48 26.91 0.75
C ILE A 258 -10.10 27.54 0.53
N SER A 259 -9.40 27.19 -0.55
CA SER A 259 -8.11 27.78 -0.90
C SER A 259 -8.25 29.27 -1.26
N LEU A 260 -9.24 29.63 -2.07
CA LEU A 260 -9.54 31.04 -2.40
C LEU A 260 -9.91 31.84 -1.16
N PHE A 261 -10.64 31.23 -0.21
CA PHE A 261 -10.92 31.86 1.08
C PHE A 261 -9.63 32.11 1.87
N GLY A 262 -8.70 31.18 1.89
CA GLY A 262 -7.36 31.36 2.48
C GLY A 262 -6.56 32.49 1.83
N GLN A 263 -6.64 32.59 0.50
CA GLN A 263 -6.01 33.71 -0.25
C GLN A 263 -6.66 35.05 0.10
N ALA A 264 -7.99 35.13 0.11
CA ALA A 264 -8.72 36.36 0.46
C ALA A 264 -8.39 36.82 1.88
N PHE A 265 -8.23 35.90 2.83
CA PHE A 265 -7.81 36.17 4.19
C PHE A 265 -6.45 36.90 4.24
N VAL A 266 -5.46 36.39 3.48
CA VAL A 266 -4.12 37.01 3.41
C VAL A 266 -4.16 38.35 2.68
N CYS A 267 -4.92 38.46 1.59
CA CYS A 267 -5.06 39.74 0.88
C CYS A 267 -5.69 40.82 1.76
N ASN A 268 -6.64 40.44 2.60
CA ASN A 268 -7.23 41.39 3.56
C ASN A 268 -6.20 41.80 4.64
N TRP A 269 -5.51 40.84 5.24
CA TRP A 269 -4.58 41.10 6.35
C TRP A 269 -3.29 41.80 5.91
N TYR A 270 -2.70 41.36 4.78
CA TYR A 270 -1.38 41.83 4.34
C TYR A 270 -1.45 43.02 3.38
N LEU A 271 -2.40 42.99 2.42
CA LEU A 271 -2.54 44.04 1.39
C LEU A 271 -3.59 45.10 1.73
N GLY A 272 -4.37 44.90 2.81
CA GLY A 272 -5.47 45.78 3.16
C GLY A 272 -6.64 45.77 2.16
N LEU A 273 -6.72 44.71 1.31
CA LEU A 273 -7.80 44.54 0.35
C LEU A 273 -9.02 43.94 1.06
N ASP A 274 -10.13 44.69 1.00
CA ASP A 274 -11.37 44.19 1.54
C ASP A 274 -11.89 42.93 0.81
N PHE A 275 -12.63 42.06 1.50
CA PHE A 275 -13.18 40.83 0.90
C PHE A 275 -14.03 41.11 -0.34
N GLU A 276 -14.81 42.17 -0.32
CA GLU A 276 -15.61 42.58 -1.46
C GLU A 276 -14.72 43.00 -2.64
N SER A 277 -13.68 43.75 -2.39
CA SER A 277 -12.69 44.17 -3.40
C SER A 277 -11.93 42.96 -3.98
N TYR A 278 -11.60 41.96 -3.14
CA TYR A 278 -11.00 40.73 -3.57
C TYR A 278 -11.92 39.97 -4.53
N LEU A 279 -13.20 39.77 -4.15
CA LEU A 279 -14.17 39.03 -4.96
C LEU A 279 -14.47 39.74 -6.28
N ASN A 280 -14.65 41.09 -6.24
CA ASN A 280 -14.89 41.87 -7.44
C ASN A 280 -13.71 41.75 -8.42
N ARG A 281 -12.48 41.85 -7.92
CA ARG A 281 -11.28 41.70 -8.75
C ARG A 281 -11.14 40.27 -9.29
N PHE A 282 -11.33 39.27 -8.45
CA PHE A 282 -11.27 37.88 -8.85
C PHE A 282 -12.28 37.56 -9.95
N SER A 283 -13.54 37.99 -9.79
CA SER A 283 -14.60 37.78 -10.80
C SER A 283 -14.38 38.52 -12.09
N ALA A 284 -13.71 39.68 -12.05
CA ALA A 284 -13.42 40.47 -13.23
C ALA A 284 -12.25 39.95 -14.07
N ASN A 285 -11.23 39.34 -13.42
CA ASN A 285 -9.96 39.02 -14.08
C ASN A 285 -9.70 37.50 -14.20
N VAL A 286 -10.35 36.66 -13.38
CA VAL A 286 -10.18 35.19 -13.43
C VAL A 286 -11.30 34.57 -14.24
N ASP A 287 -10.98 34.09 -15.44
CA ASP A 287 -11.95 33.47 -16.34
C ASP A 287 -12.41 32.10 -15.74
N MET A 288 -13.70 31.83 -15.84
CA MET A 288 -14.32 30.57 -15.45
C MET A 288 -13.73 29.35 -16.18
N ARG A 289 -13.03 29.55 -17.28
CA ARG A 289 -12.30 28.47 -17.98
C ARG A 289 -11.32 27.77 -17.07
N HIS A 290 -10.59 28.51 -16.25
CA HIS A 290 -9.58 27.91 -15.32
C HIS A 290 -10.21 26.98 -14.30
N PHE A 291 -11.38 27.33 -13.79
CA PHE A 291 -12.17 26.45 -12.92
C PHE A 291 -12.58 25.14 -13.63
N TRP A 292 -13.10 25.25 -14.87
CA TRP A 292 -13.50 24.07 -15.63
C TRP A 292 -12.32 23.17 -15.97
N VAL A 293 -11.14 23.73 -16.27
CA VAL A 293 -9.91 22.95 -16.49
C VAL A 293 -9.56 22.10 -15.27
N GLY A 294 -9.58 22.68 -14.07
CA GLY A 294 -9.34 21.92 -12.84
C GLY A 294 -10.39 20.84 -12.60
N LEU A 295 -11.66 21.17 -12.82
CA LEU A 295 -12.79 20.26 -12.57
C LEU A 295 -12.82 19.07 -13.55
N VAL A 296 -12.41 19.24 -14.82
CA VAL A 296 -12.34 18.16 -15.82
C VAL A 296 -11.26 17.13 -15.49
N LYS A 297 -10.17 17.55 -14.85
CA LYS A 297 -9.12 16.64 -14.37
C LYS A 297 -9.61 15.72 -13.23
N ALA A 298 -10.58 16.18 -12.44
CA ALA A 298 -11.03 15.54 -11.20
C ALA A 298 -11.51 14.08 -11.38
N PRO A 299 -12.42 13.74 -12.30
CA PRO A 299 -12.87 12.36 -12.53
C PRO A 299 -11.73 11.43 -12.92
N ILE A 300 -10.77 11.94 -13.70
CA ILE A 300 -9.63 11.17 -14.19
C ILE A 300 -8.68 10.84 -13.05
N PHE A 301 -8.38 11.81 -12.17
CA PHE A 301 -7.60 11.58 -10.96
C PHE A 301 -8.30 10.60 -10.02
N GLY A 302 -9.62 10.73 -9.86
CA GLY A 302 -10.42 9.77 -9.08
C GLY A 302 -10.33 8.34 -9.60
N ALA A 303 -10.50 8.17 -10.91
CA ALA A 303 -10.37 6.87 -11.57
C ALA A 303 -8.96 6.28 -11.38
N LEU A 304 -7.93 7.10 -11.53
CA LEU A 304 -6.53 6.71 -11.37
C LEU A 304 -6.24 6.23 -9.95
N ILE A 305 -6.62 7.03 -8.94
CA ILE A 305 -6.40 6.71 -7.52
C ILE A 305 -7.05 5.37 -7.17
N ALA A 306 -8.32 5.20 -7.56
CA ALA A 306 -9.05 3.97 -7.27
C ALA A 306 -8.46 2.76 -8.00
N THR A 307 -8.09 2.92 -9.27
CA THR A 307 -7.50 1.87 -10.10
C THR A 307 -6.20 1.37 -9.49
N ILE A 308 -5.29 2.28 -9.09
CA ILE A 308 -4.02 1.92 -8.47
C ILE A 308 -4.25 1.25 -7.11
N GLY A 309 -5.15 1.80 -6.29
CA GLY A 309 -5.48 1.20 -5.00
C GLY A 309 -6.03 -0.22 -5.13
N CYS A 310 -6.94 -0.44 -6.06
CA CYS A 310 -7.49 -1.77 -6.33
C CYS A 310 -6.45 -2.73 -6.92
N LEU A 311 -5.65 -2.28 -7.90
CA LEU A 311 -4.60 -3.09 -8.52
C LEU A 311 -3.63 -3.64 -7.45
N ARG A 312 -3.10 -2.76 -6.59
CA ARG A 312 -2.17 -3.15 -5.54
C ARG A 312 -2.82 -4.04 -4.47
N GLY A 313 -4.12 -3.89 -4.23
CA GLY A 313 -4.87 -4.82 -3.37
C GLY A 313 -4.92 -6.24 -3.93
N TYR A 314 -5.12 -6.41 -5.22
CA TYR A 314 -5.09 -7.71 -5.90
C TYR A 314 -3.70 -8.35 -5.95
N GLU A 315 -2.62 -7.56 -5.89
CA GLU A 315 -1.25 -8.06 -5.85
C GLU A 315 -0.80 -8.61 -4.49
N VAL A 316 -1.58 -8.43 -3.42
CA VAL A 316 -1.24 -8.91 -2.07
C VAL A 316 -1.00 -10.42 -2.07
N ASP A 317 0.13 -10.85 -1.49
CA ASP A 317 0.53 -12.26 -1.37
C ASP A 317 0.30 -12.75 0.07
N GLY A 318 -0.86 -13.36 0.35
CA GLY A 318 -1.14 -14.21 1.51
C GLY A 318 -0.66 -13.79 2.91
N SER A 319 0.05 -12.67 3.08
CA SER A 319 0.61 -12.21 4.35
C SER A 319 0.22 -10.78 4.69
N THR A 320 0.05 -10.50 5.99
CA THR A 320 -0.22 -9.15 6.50
C THR A 320 0.93 -8.17 6.24
N GLU A 321 2.16 -8.66 6.19
CA GLU A 321 3.34 -7.87 5.82
C GLU A 321 3.26 -7.38 4.38
N SER A 322 2.81 -8.23 3.45
CA SER A 322 2.56 -7.88 2.05
C SER A 322 1.51 -6.75 1.94
N VAL A 323 0.44 -6.79 2.74
CA VAL A 323 -0.56 -5.70 2.78
C VAL A 323 0.09 -4.38 3.15
N GLY A 324 0.88 -4.33 4.21
CA GLY A 324 1.58 -3.11 4.65
C GLY A 324 2.52 -2.55 3.58
N LYS A 325 3.29 -3.40 2.92
CA LYS A 325 4.20 -3.02 1.84
C LYS A 325 3.45 -2.47 0.61
N LEU A 326 2.37 -3.13 0.22
CA LEU A 326 1.61 -2.75 -0.96
C LEU A 326 0.72 -1.54 -0.73
N THR A 327 0.24 -1.29 0.48
CA THR A 327 -0.47 -0.03 0.81
C THR A 327 0.44 1.18 0.64
N THR A 328 1.69 1.10 1.11
CA THR A 328 2.67 2.17 0.91
C THR A 328 3.02 2.34 -0.58
N LYS A 329 3.28 1.24 -1.31
CA LYS A 329 3.54 1.26 -2.76
C LYS A 329 2.37 1.86 -3.54
N SER A 330 1.13 1.60 -3.11
CA SER A 330 -0.09 2.14 -3.71
C SER A 330 -0.13 3.67 -3.65
N VAL A 331 0.12 4.23 -2.47
CA VAL A 331 0.14 5.70 -2.28
C VAL A 331 1.20 6.36 -3.15
N VAL A 332 2.43 5.85 -3.09
CA VAL A 332 3.56 6.40 -3.87
C VAL A 332 3.25 6.36 -5.37
N ASN A 333 2.73 5.24 -5.86
CA ASN A 333 2.37 5.10 -7.28
C ASN A 333 1.22 6.03 -7.67
N ALA A 334 0.20 6.16 -6.82
CA ALA A 334 -0.93 7.04 -7.11
C ALA A 334 -0.47 8.50 -7.20
N ILE A 335 0.35 8.97 -6.25
CA ILE A 335 0.90 10.33 -6.27
C ILE A 335 1.76 10.55 -7.53
N PHE A 336 2.65 9.60 -7.85
CA PHE A 336 3.49 9.71 -9.04
C PHE A 336 2.66 9.87 -10.33
N TRP A 337 1.65 9.02 -10.51
CA TRP A 337 0.82 9.08 -11.70
C TRP A 337 -0.11 10.29 -11.75
N ILE A 338 -0.56 10.81 -10.59
CA ILE A 338 -1.32 12.06 -10.51
C ILE A 338 -0.45 13.21 -11.03
N ILE A 339 0.78 13.35 -10.51
CA ILE A 339 1.70 14.41 -10.92
C ILE A 339 2.05 14.28 -12.41
N ALA A 340 2.32 13.07 -12.88
CA ALA A 340 2.65 12.82 -14.28
C ALA A 340 1.48 13.20 -15.22
N LEU A 341 0.24 12.80 -14.88
CA LEU A 341 -0.94 13.16 -15.67
C LEU A 341 -1.27 14.65 -15.59
N ASP A 342 -1.10 15.27 -14.41
CA ASP A 342 -1.32 16.70 -14.26
C ASP A 342 -0.37 17.50 -15.15
N ALA A 343 0.91 17.14 -15.20
CA ALA A 343 1.88 17.74 -16.10
C ALA A 343 1.47 17.61 -17.58
N VAL A 344 0.97 16.42 -17.97
CA VAL A 344 0.48 16.21 -19.35
C VAL A 344 -0.74 17.07 -19.65
N PHE A 345 -1.71 17.13 -18.72
CA PHE A 345 -2.90 17.97 -18.87
C PHE A 345 -2.56 19.46 -18.93
N SER A 346 -1.62 19.92 -18.08
CA SER A 346 -1.19 21.31 -18.07
C SER A 346 -0.62 21.73 -19.43
N VAL A 347 0.22 20.90 -20.05
CA VAL A 347 0.74 21.15 -21.39
C VAL A 347 -0.37 21.14 -22.44
N ILE A 348 -1.24 20.12 -22.44
CA ILE A 348 -2.32 19.99 -23.43
C ILE A 348 -3.28 21.18 -23.36
N PHE A 349 -3.74 21.58 -22.17
CA PHE A 349 -4.68 22.68 -22.02
C PHE A 349 -4.04 24.05 -22.33
N THR A 350 -2.73 24.17 -22.11
CA THR A 350 -2.00 25.39 -22.50
C THR A 350 -1.86 25.49 -24.02
N GLU A 351 -1.53 24.41 -24.70
CA GLU A 351 -1.44 24.39 -26.18
C GLU A 351 -2.82 24.60 -26.85
N LEU A 352 -3.88 24.12 -26.22
CA LEU A 352 -5.25 24.34 -26.70
C LEU A 352 -5.79 25.74 -26.38
N GLN A 353 -5.01 26.58 -25.69
CA GLN A 353 -5.41 27.93 -25.24
C GLN A 353 -6.71 27.95 -24.40
N ILE A 354 -6.93 26.90 -23.62
CA ILE A 354 -8.09 26.73 -22.74
C ILE A 354 -7.66 27.00 -21.28
#